data_19a885c46ad47fbd571cf07804cebcbb
#
_entry.id   19a885c46ad47fbd571cf07804cebcbb
#
_cell.length_a   1.000
_cell.length_b   1.000
_cell.length_c   1.000
_cell.angle_alpha   90.00
_cell.angle_beta   90.00
_cell.angle_gamma   90.00
#
_symmetry.space_group_name_H-M   'P 1'
#
loop_
_entity.id
_entity.type
_entity.pdbx_description
1 polymer ?
#
loop_
_entity_poly.entity_id
_entity_poly.type
_entity_poly.pdbx_seq_one_letter_code
_entity_poly.pdbx_strand_id
1 'polypeptide(L)'
;MGSQDITHNASFYFSIGAQVLITLVLLALVIVGIVIAVRAKTGRGKGCGIVMAVAFALQACLAAFFFLISFFAGLESSSSSQPRIIHAKDGSCEISVPRSWVESPDLSAEGVLAAKDLTGGEYVVVYLQSKQDYVGNLDDFAKDHTDLVREKLKAPQVEAPTTISINGKPAVRQVVRGEIDHLRIVYRITYFEGQNNFYRVFCWSLESKAAGFADDFDKIAGSFREDKVISNQ
;
A
#
# COMPACT_ATOMS: atom_id res chain seq x y z
N MET A 1 13.39 5.65 -17.14
CA MET A 1 12.71 4.34 -17.25
C MET A 1 13.78 3.26 -17.07
N GLY A 2 13.94 2.61 -15.93
CA GLY A 2 14.93 1.53 -15.80
C GLY A 2 15.51 1.21 -14.43
N SER A 3 15.24 1.95 -13.36
CA SER A 3 15.87 1.63 -12.06
C SER A 3 14.92 1.03 -10.99
N GLN A 4 13.62 1.17 -11.13
CA GLN A 4 12.65 0.63 -10.14
C GLN A 4 12.32 -0.85 -10.37
N ASP A 5 12.38 -1.36 -11.60
CA ASP A 5 12.16 -2.79 -11.89
C ASP A 5 13.27 -3.69 -11.34
N ILE A 6 14.49 -3.18 -11.16
CA ILE A 6 15.63 -3.97 -10.70
C ILE A 6 15.55 -4.26 -9.20
N THR A 7 15.07 -3.31 -8.41
CA THR A 7 14.98 -3.47 -6.94
C THR A 7 13.85 -4.40 -6.51
N HIS A 8 12.71 -4.38 -7.21
CA HIS A 8 11.58 -5.26 -6.92
C HIS A 8 11.90 -6.73 -7.25
N ASN A 9 12.62 -6.97 -8.36
CA ASN A 9 13.10 -8.30 -8.72
C ASN A 9 14.16 -8.81 -7.73
N ALA A 10 15.06 -7.94 -7.25
CA ALA A 10 16.11 -8.34 -6.32
C ALA A 10 15.56 -8.83 -4.96
N SER A 11 14.56 -8.17 -4.41
CA SER A 11 13.92 -8.59 -3.14
C SER A 11 13.15 -9.90 -3.28
N PHE A 12 12.49 -10.12 -4.42
CA PHE A 12 11.79 -11.36 -4.73
C PHE A 12 12.75 -12.54 -4.86
N TYR A 13 13.86 -12.39 -5.62
CA TYR A 13 14.88 -13.44 -5.75
C TYR A 13 15.64 -13.69 -4.44
N PHE A 14 15.85 -12.67 -3.61
CA PHE A 14 16.45 -12.82 -2.29
C PHE A 14 15.56 -13.64 -1.35
N SER A 15 14.25 -13.41 -1.36
CA SER A 15 13.27 -14.19 -0.58
C SER A 15 13.24 -15.66 -1.02
N ILE A 16 13.20 -15.94 -2.33
CA ILE A 16 13.23 -17.31 -2.86
C ILE A 16 14.57 -17.99 -2.53
N GLY A 17 15.68 -17.29 -2.69
CA GLY A 17 17.01 -17.83 -2.37
C GLY A 17 17.15 -18.21 -0.90
N ALA A 18 16.63 -17.38 0.01
CA ALA A 18 16.63 -17.69 1.44
C ALA A 18 15.76 -18.90 1.79
N GLN A 19 14.59 -19.05 1.18
CA GLN A 19 13.71 -20.20 1.38
C GLN A 19 14.32 -21.49 0.87
N VAL A 20 14.95 -21.47 -0.31
CA VAL A 20 15.66 -22.63 -0.88
C VAL A 20 16.82 -23.03 0.02
N LEU A 21 17.60 -22.08 0.53
CA LEU A 21 18.71 -22.35 1.42
C LEU A 21 18.24 -23.01 2.73
N ILE A 22 17.19 -22.48 3.34
CA ILE A 22 16.60 -23.05 4.57
C ILE A 22 16.11 -24.47 4.32
N THR A 23 15.45 -24.74 3.19
CA THR A 23 14.96 -26.05 2.83
C THR A 23 16.11 -27.04 2.65
N LEU A 24 17.21 -26.66 2.02
CA LEU A 24 18.40 -27.49 1.84
C LEU A 24 19.09 -27.79 3.18
N VAL A 25 19.19 -26.84 4.09
CA VAL A 25 19.75 -27.06 5.44
C VAL A 25 18.89 -28.04 6.23
N LEU A 26 17.57 -27.90 6.19
CA LEU A 26 16.64 -28.81 6.87
C LEU A 26 16.74 -30.23 6.28
N LEU A 27 16.85 -30.38 4.96
CA LEU A 27 17.03 -31.67 4.30
C LEU A 27 18.35 -32.32 4.73
N ALA A 28 19.44 -31.55 4.80
CA ALA A 28 20.74 -32.05 5.25
C ALA A 28 20.69 -32.56 6.70
N LEU A 29 19.98 -31.83 7.59
CA LEU A 29 19.78 -32.22 8.98
C LEU A 29 18.97 -33.53 9.09
N VAL A 30 17.95 -33.72 8.26
CA VAL A 30 17.17 -34.98 8.19
C VAL A 30 18.06 -36.16 7.76
N ILE A 31 18.88 -35.95 6.73
CA ILE A 31 19.80 -36.99 6.23
C ILE A 31 20.82 -37.39 7.31
N VAL A 32 21.42 -36.42 7.99
CA VAL A 32 22.35 -36.65 9.10
C VAL A 32 21.67 -37.43 10.22
N GLY A 33 20.43 -37.06 10.56
CA GLY A 33 19.63 -37.77 11.57
C GLY A 33 19.36 -39.22 11.19
N ILE A 34 19.01 -39.48 9.94
CA ILE A 34 18.79 -40.87 9.43
C ILE A 34 20.09 -41.66 9.54
N VAL A 35 21.24 -41.09 9.13
CA VAL A 35 22.54 -41.77 9.21
C VAL A 35 22.93 -42.13 10.66
N ILE A 36 22.69 -41.21 11.60
CA ILE A 36 22.93 -41.46 13.04
C ILE A 36 22.00 -42.54 13.56
N ALA A 37 20.72 -42.54 13.20
CA ALA A 37 19.73 -43.53 13.61
C ALA A 37 20.09 -44.95 13.07
N VAL A 38 20.55 -45.03 11.82
CA VAL A 38 21.01 -46.31 11.21
C VAL A 38 22.27 -46.83 11.90
N ARG A 39 23.24 -45.98 12.21
CA ARG A 39 24.45 -46.35 12.95
C ARG A 39 24.17 -46.75 14.40
N ALA A 40 23.22 -46.14 15.07
CA ALA A 40 22.80 -46.52 16.43
C ALA A 40 22.14 -47.90 16.49
N LYS A 41 21.59 -48.40 15.38
CA LYS A 41 20.95 -49.71 15.28
C LYS A 41 21.97 -50.87 15.36
N THR A 42 23.25 -50.61 15.13
CA THR A 42 24.35 -51.63 15.19
C THR A 42 25.01 -51.77 16.55
N GLY A 43 24.66 -50.93 17.54
CA GLY A 43 25.22 -50.98 18.91
C GLY A 43 24.12 -51.10 19.98
N ARG A 44 24.29 -51.94 20.97
CA ARG A 44 23.45 -52.28 22.12
C ARG A 44 22.73 -51.11 22.81
N GLY A 45 21.67 -50.51 22.19
CA GLY A 45 20.92 -49.42 22.83
C GLY A 45 19.55 -49.25 22.18
N LYS A 46 18.61 -50.21 22.39
CA LYS A 46 17.29 -50.25 21.75
C LYS A 46 16.36 -49.06 22.14
N GLY A 47 16.69 -48.29 23.17
CA GLY A 47 15.84 -47.16 23.61
C GLY A 47 16.16 -45.79 22.94
N CYS A 48 17.40 -45.52 22.63
CA CYS A 48 17.83 -44.21 22.13
C CYS A 48 17.42 -43.95 20.65
N GLY A 49 17.36 -45.03 19.83
CA GLY A 49 16.99 -44.90 18.42
C GLY A 49 15.54 -44.51 18.18
N ILE A 50 14.60 -44.92 19.04
CA ILE A 50 13.17 -44.58 18.90
C ILE A 50 12.94 -43.14 19.25
N VAL A 51 13.57 -42.62 20.31
CA VAL A 51 13.41 -41.20 20.73
C VAL A 51 13.96 -40.28 19.66
N MET A 52 15.10 -40.59 19.05
CA MET A 52 15.68 -39.82 17.95
C MET A 52 14.80 -39.84 16.70
N ALA A 53 14.24 -40.99 16.33
CA ALA A 53 13.36 -41.11 15.17
C ALA A 53 12.07 -40.29 15.34
N VAL A 54 11.48 -40.27 16.54
CA VAL A 54 10.31 -39.47 16.86
C VAL A 54 10.65 -37.95 16.81
N ALA A 55 11.79 -37.53 17.35
CA ALA A 55 12.22 -36.14 17.31
C ALA A 55 12.42 -35.64 15.87
N PHE A 56 13.02 -36.45 14.99
CA PHE A 56 13.20 -36.14 13.57
C PHE A 56 11.86 -36.08 12.81
N ALA A 57 10.92 -36.98 13.10
CA ALA A 57 9.59 -36.97 12.50
C ALA A 57 8.82 -35.70 12.89
N LEU A 58 8.89 -35.27 14.17
CA LEU A 58 8.27 -34.05 14.65
C LEU A 58 8.87 -32.81 13.98
N GLN A 59 10.18 -32.78 13.82
CA GLN A 59 10.89 -31.66 13.16
C GLN A 59 10.56 -31.57 11.67
N ALA A 60 10.43 -32.72 10.98
CA ALA A 60 10.00 -32.75 9.59
C ALA A 60 8.54 -32.26 9.42
N CYS A 61 7.64 -32.63 10.33
CA CYS A 61 6.25 -32.14 10.33
C CYS A 61 6.18 -30.64 10.57
N LEU A 62 6.97 -30.09 11.51
CA LEU A 62 7.05 -28.67 11.76
C LEU A 62 7.58 -27.91 10.53
N ALA A 63 8.63 -28.40 9.90
CA ALA A 63 9.20 -27.80 8.69
C ALA A 63 8.17 -27.79 7.53
N ALA A 64 7.46 -28.90 7.31
CA ALA A 64 6.40 -28.98 6.31
C ALA A 64 5.23 -28.01 6.62
N PHE A 65 4.87 -27.86 7.88
CA PHE A 65 3.83 -26.94 8.31
C PHE A 65 4.22 -25.46 8.06
N PHE A 66 5.46 -25.08 8.40
CA PHE A 66 5.96 -23.73 8.10
C PHE A 66 6.08 -23.48 6.60
N PHE A 67 6.47 -24.49 5.82
CA PHE A 67 6.52 -24.39 4.36
C PHE A 67 5.13 -24.17 3.76
N LEU A 68 4.13 -24.91 4.23
CA LEU A 68 2.74 -24.73 3.81
C LEU A 68 2.21 -23.33 4.16
N ILE A 69 2.46 -22.82 5.37
CA ILE A 69 2.06 -21.46 5.76
C ILE A 69 2.73 -20.44 4.85
N SER A 70 4.03 -20.56 4.60
CA SER A 70 4.76 -19.63 3.73
C SER A 70 4.29 -19.70 2.28
N PHE A 71 3.95 -20.90 1.80
CA PHE A 71 3.41 -21.11 0.46
C PHE A 71 2.03 -20.49 0.30
N PHE A 72 1.13 -20.70 1.27
CA PHE A 72 -0.20 -20.08 1.25
C PHE A 72 -0.14 -18.58 1.44
N ALA A 73 0.72 -18.05 2.30
CA ALA A 73 0.94 -16.61 2.43
C ALA A 73 1.49 -15.97 1.14
N GLY A 74 2.32 -16.71 0.38
CA GLY A 74 2.79 -16.29 -0.93
C GLY A 74 1.70 -16.29 -2.01
N LEU A 75 0.74 -17.19 -1.92
CA LEU A 75 -0.40 -17.27 -2.85
C LEU A 75 -1.41 -16.13 -2.64
N GLU A 76 -1.62 -15.70 -1.40
CA GLU A 76 -2.48 -14.55 -1.11
C GLU A 76 -1.90 -13.23 -1.66
N SER A 77 -0.57 -13.12 -1.73
CA SER A 77 0.10 -11.95 -2.35
C SER A 77 -0.03 -11.90 -3.87
N SER A 78 -0.41 -13.00 -4.52
CA SER A 78 -0.58 -13.10 -5.98
C SER A 78 -2.04 -13.00 -6.43
N SER A 79 -2.98 -12.81 -5.51
CA SER A 79 -4.36 -12.48 -5.87
C SER A 79 -4.30 -11.15 -6.61
N SER A 80 -4.39 -11.18 -7.92
CA SER A 80 -4.51 -10.04 -8.81
C SER A 80 -5.76 -9.24 -8.41
N SER A 81 -5.62 -8.44 -7.39
CA SER A 81 -6.64 -7.50 -6.97
C SER A 81 -6.63 -6.36 -7.98
N GLN A 82 -7.33 -6.56 -9.09
CA GLN A 82 -7.59 -5.44 -10.00
C GLN A 82 -8.15 -4.28 -9.17
N PRO A 83 -7.59 -3.09 -9.33
CA PRO A 83 -8.08 -1.93 -8.61
C PRO A 83 -9.57 -1.72 -8.97
N ARG A 84 -10.33 -1.23 -8.01
CA ARG A 84 -11.74 -0.86 -8.20
C ARG A 84 -11.80 0.60 -8.62
N ILE A 85 -12.53 0.89 -9.69
CA ILE A 85 -12.83 2.27 -10.08
C ILE A 85 -14.02 2.76 -9.25
N ILE A 86 -13.88 3.96 -8.71
CA ILE A 86 -14.93 4.67 -8.00
C ILE A 86 -15.18 5.98 -8.75
N HIS A 87 -16.46 6.24 -9.04
CA HIS A 87 -16.90 7.44 -9.72
C HIS A 87 -17.42 8.46 -8.71
N ALA A 88 -17.21 9.74 -9.00
CA ALA A 88 -17.86 10.81 -8.26
C ALA A 88 -19.37 10.74 -8.44
N LYS A 89 -20.14 11.14 -7.41
CA LYS A 89 -21.61 11.09 -7.43
C LYS A 89 -22.22 11.96 -8.53
N ASP A 90 -21.55 13.04 -8.88
CA ASP A 90 -21.94 14.00 -9.92
C ASP A 90 -21.37 13.65 -11.31
N GLY A 91 -20.62 12.53 -11.41
CA GLY A 91 -19.98 12.11 -12.65
C GLY A 91 -18.83 13.01 -13.10
N SER A 92 -18.26 13.84 -12.22
CA SER A 92 -17.21 14.79 -12.58
C SER A 92 -15.82 14.16 -12.70
N CYS A 93 -15.58 13.06 -12.00
CA CYS A 93 -14.28 12.40 -11.98
C CYS A 93 -14.35 10.95 -11.49
N GLU A 94 -13.26 10.24 -11.70
CA GLU A 94 -13.04 8.88 -11.19
C GLU A 94 -11.63 8.70 -10.61
N ILE A 95 -11.49 7.75 -9.71
CA ILE A 95 -10.20 7.23 -9.23
C ILE A 95 -10.22 5.72 -9.13
N SER A 96 -9.05 5.10 -9.20
CA SER A 96 -8.87 3.67 -8.92
C SER A 96 -8.29 3.51 -7.52
N VAL A 97 -8.95 2.69 -6.70
CA VAL A 97 -8.50 2.34 -5.35
C VAL A 97 -8.25 0.85 -5.24
N PRO A 98 -7.44 0.37 -4.27
CA PRO A 98 -7.31 -1.05 -3.99
C PRO A 98 -8.70 -1.70 -3.76
N ARG A 99 -8.84 -2.97 -4.11
CA ARG A 99 -10.14 -3.67 -4.00
C ARG A 99 -10.69 -3.77 -2.58
N SER A 100 -9.81 -3.74 -1.58
CA SER A 100 -10.17 -3.74 -0.14
C SER A 100 -10.84 -2.44 0.31
N TRP A 101 -10.72 -1.38 -0.48
CA TRP A 101 -11.29 -0.10 -0.12
C TRP A 101 -12.79 -0.05 -0.42
N VAL A 102 -13.51 0.69 0.41
CA VAL A 102 -14.96 0.92 0.28
C VAL A 102 -15.25 2.40 0.14
N GLU A 103 -16.30 2.69 -0.62
CA GLU A 103 -16.85 4.03 -0.68
C GLU A 103 -17.34 4.46 0.70
N SER A 104 -17.04 5.68 1.09
CA SER A 104 -17.36 6.22 2.40
C SER A 104 -17.76 7.70 2.29
N PRO A 105 -18.95 7.97 1.78
CA PRO A 105 -19.42 9.34 1.53
C PRO A 105 -19.60 10.17 2.82
N ASP A 106 -19.61 9.51 3.96
CA ASP A 106 -19.66 10.09 5.30
C ASP A 106 -18.33 10.74 5.74
N LEU A 107 -17.21 10.46 5.04
CA LEU A 107 -15.92 11.10 5.35
C LEU A 107 -15.90 12.59 5.10
N SER A 108 -16.69 13.08 4.14
CA SER A 108 -16.81 14.51 3.84
C SER A 108 -18.13 14.82 3.16
N ALA A 109 -18.82 15.83 3.68
CA ALA A 109 -20.04 16.34 3.04
C ALA A 109 -19.76 17.13 1.75
N GLU A 110 -18.57 17.71 1.64
CA GLU A 110 -18.14 18.55 0.49
C GLU A 110 -17.38 17.76 -0.58
N GLY A 111 -16.94 16.54 -0.24
CA GLY A 111 -16.23 15.69 -1.18
C GLY A 111 -17.15 15.12 -2.24
N VAL A 112 -16.75 15.19 -3.51
CA VAL A 112 -17.50 14.60 -4.64
C VAL A 112 -17.32 13.08 -4.68
N LEU A 113 -16.21 12.58 -4.14
CA LEU A 113 -15.88 11.16 -4.04
C LEU A 113 -15.10 10.93 -2.74
N ALA A 114 -15.41 9.83 -2.04
CA ALA A 114 -14.66 9.45 -0.84
C ALA A 114 -14.60 7.93 -0.68
N ALA A 115 -13.43 7.43 -0.23
CA ALA A 115 -13.21 6.02 0.05
C ALA A 115 -12.24 5.84 1.23
N LYS A 116 -12.31 4.66 1.84
CA LYS A 116 -11.40 4.26 2.92
C LYS A 116 -11.01 2.80 2.82
N ASP A 117 -9.83 2.48 3.31
CA ASP A 117 -9.46 1.09 3.60
C ASP A 117 -10.09 0.65 4.93
N LEU A 118 -10.70 -0.54 4.94
CA LEU A 118 -11.36 -1.08 6.13
C LEU A 118 -10.37 -1.51 7.22
N THR A 119 -9.15 -1.85 6.85
CA THR A 119 -8.17 -2.48 7.74
C THR A 119 -6.99 -1.60 8.07
N GLY A 120 -6.61 -0.68 7.18
CA GLY A 120 -5.36 0.07 7.24
C GLY A 120 -5.43 1.42 7.94
N GLY A 121 -6.59 2.06 7.99
CA GLY A 121 -6.74 3.44 8.44
C GLY A 121 -6.22 4.43 7.43
N GLU A 122 -6.48 4.15 6.16
CA GLU A 122 -6.19 4.97 5.00
C GLU A 122 -7.47 5.54 4.43
N TYR A 123 -7.39 6.76 3.96
CA TYR A 123 -8.54 7.50 3.50
C TYR A 123 -8.21 8.31 2.25
N VAL A 124 -9.18 8.49 1.38
CA VAL A 124 -9.13 9.43 0.27
C VAL A 124 -10.44 10.18 0.13
N VAL A 125 -10.34 11.47 -0.13
CA VAL A 125 -11.47 12.31 -0.55
C VAL A 125 -11.03 13.14 -1.74
N VAL A 126 -11.90 13.23 -2.75
CA VAL A 126 -11.72 14.13 -3.88
C VAL A 126 -12.64 15.32 -3.70
N TYR A 127 -12.07 16.50 -3.74
CA TYR A 127 -12.79 17.78 -3.75
C TYR A 127 -12.70 18.42 -5.12
N LEU A 128 -13.72 19.13 -5.48
CA LEU A 128 -13.85 19.87 -6.73
C LEU A 128 -14.13 21.35 -6.40
N GLN A 129 -13.53 22.26 -7.14
CA GLN A 129 -13.83 23.69 -7.12
C GLN A 129 -13.89 24.23 -8.54
N SER A 130 -15.00 24.91 -8.88
CA SER A 130 -15.13 25.53 -10.18
C SER A 130 -14.08 26.62 -10.39
N LYS A 131 -13.51 26.68 -11.59
CA LYS A 131 -12.62 27.78 -11.99
C LYS A 131 -13.32 29.14 -12.06
N GLN A 132 -14.64 29.14 -12.12
CA GLN A 132 -15.43 30.41 -12.06
C GLN A 132 -15.43 30.97 -10.66
N ASP A 133 -15.26 30.13 -9.64
CA ASP A 133 -15.29 30.50 -8.22
C ASP A 133 -13.88 30.69 -7.63
N TYR A 134 -12.83 30.52 -8.46
CA TYR A 134 -11.45 30.67 -8.02
C TYR A 134 -10.61 31.47 -9.02
N VAL A 135 -9.96 32.52 -8.51
CA VAL A 135 -9.06 33.35 -9.31
C VAL A 135 -7.63 33.02 -8.99
N GLY A 136 -6.95 32.32 -9.91
CA GLY A 136 -5.56 31.89 -9.76
C GLY A 136 -5.22 30.72 -10.68
N ASN A 137 -3.96 30.34 -10.66
CA ASN A 137 -3.47 29.17 -11.37
C ASN A 137 -3.40 27.94 -10.44
N LEU A 138 -2.90 26.80 -10.93
CA LEU A 138 -2.76 25.56 -10.16
C LEU A 138 -1.85 25.71 -8.93
N ASP A 139 -0.75 26.46 -9.06
CA ASP A 139 0.19 26.66 -7.95
C ASP A 139 -0.42 27.54 -6.85
N ASP A 140 -1.16 28.59 -7.23
CA ASP A 140 -1.92 29.43 -6.29
C ASP A 140 -2.99 28.61 -5.58
N PHE A 141 -3.73 27.79 -6.34
CA PHE A 141 -4.74 26.89 -5.79
C PHE A 141 -4.15 25.89 -4.79
N ALA A 142 -3.02 25.26 -5.13
CA ALA A 142 -2.34 24.31 -4.27
C ALA A 142 -1.83 24.98 -2.99
N LYS A 143 -1.26 26.18 -3.11
CA LYS A 143 -0.75 26.95 -1.97
C LYS A 143 -1.89 27.33 -1.02
N ASP A 144 -2.95 27.96 -1.52
CA ASP A 144 -4.06 28.44 -0.69
C ASP A 144 -4.73 27.30 0.09
N HIS A 145 -4.97 26.18 -0.58
CA HIS A 145 -5.59 25.03 0.07
C HIS A 145 -4.65 24.27 1.01
N THR A 146 -3.34 24.28 0.76
CA THR A 146 -2.34 23.77 1.71
C THR A 146 -2.28 24.63 2.96
N ASP A 147 -2.35 25.96 2.81
CA ASP A 147 -2.39 26.88 3.93
C ASP A 147 -3.64 26.67 4.81
N LEU A 148 -4.81 26.45 4.22
CA LEU A 148 -6.02 26.08 4.97
C LEU A 148 -5.88 24.76 5.76
N VAL A 149 -5.19 23.76 5.20
CA VAL A 149 -4.91 22.52 5.91
C VAL A 149 -3.94 22.77 7.07
N ARG A 150 -2.87 23.52 6.81
CA ARG A 150 -1.87 23.88 7.82
C ARG A 150 -2.49 24.59 9.03
N GLU A 151 -3.42 25.49 8.81
CA GLU A 151 -4.10 26.25 9.89
C GLU A 151 -4.93 25.37 10.82
N LYS A 152 -5.42 24.25 10.33
CA LYS A 152 -6.22 23.28 11.12
C LYS A 152 -5.37 22.32 11.95
N LEU A 153 -4.06 22.29 11.74
CA LEU A 153 -3.16 21.33 12.38
C LEU A 153 -2.39 21.98 13.53
N LYS A 154 -2.16 21.20 14.56
CA LYS A 154 -1.20 21.54 15.60
C LYS A 154 0.20 21.08 15.18
N ALA A 155 1.20 21.93 15.40
CA ALA A 155 2.60 21.71 15.01
C ALA A 155 2.77 21.25 13.53
N PRO A 156 2.21 21.98 12.56
CA PRO A 156 2.23 21.58 11.17
C PRO A 156 3.65 21.61 10.60
N GLN A 157 3.96 20.59 9.79
CA GLN A 157 5.17 20.51 8.98
C GLN A 157 4.73 20.33 7.53
N VAL A 158 5.10 21.29 6.68
CA VAL A 158 4.76 21.33 5.26
C VAL A 158 6.04 21.12 4.45
N GLU A 159 6.08 20.05 3.64
CA GLU A 159 7.20 19.83 2.72
C GLU A 159 7.12 20.81 1.54
N ALA A 160 8.21 21.00 0.83
CA ALA A 160 8.18 21.78 -0.41
C ALA A 160 7.23 21.10 -1.44
N PRO A 161 6.42 21.89 -2.17
CA PRO A 161 5.57 21.34 -3.22
C PRO A 161 6.42 20.71 -4.33
N THR A 162 5.90 19.62 -4.91
CA THR A 162 6.57 18.91 -6.00
C THR A 162 5.65 18.90 -7.21
N THR A 163 6.13 19.46 -8.33
CA THR A 163 5.44 19.35 -9.61
C THR A 163 5.66 17.94 -10.17
N ILE A 164 4.56 17.28 -10.52
CA ILE A 164 4.55 15.92 -11.09
C ILE A 164 3.72 15.92 -12.37
N SER A 165 3.81 14.83 -13.15
CA SER A 165 2.95 14.64 -14.31
C SER A 165 2.03 13.44 -14.08
N ILE A 166 0.73 13.64 -14.23
CA ILE A 166 -0.28 12.59 -14.14
C ILE A 166 -1.13 12.62 -15.40
N ASN A 167 -1.18 11.50 -16.12
CA ASN A 167 -1.88 11.37 -17.40
C ASN A 167 -1.45 12.44 -18.43
N GLY A 168 -0.16 12.84 -18.40
CA GLY A 168 0.41 13.85 -19.30
C GLY A 168 0.06 15.30 -18.94
N LYS A 169 -0.65 15.54 -17.85
CA LYS A 169 -0.97 16.88 -17.34
C LYS A 169 -0.11 17.23 -16.12
N PRO A 170 0.27 18.49 -15.92
CA PRO A 170 0.94 18.92 -14.70
C PRO A 170 0.00 18.80 -13.49
N ALA A 171 0.56 18.37 -12.37
CA ALA A 171 -0.10 18.31 -11.08
C ALA A 171 0.88 18.76 -9.99
N VAL A 172 0.36 19.27 -8.88
CA VAL A 172 1.17 19.67 -7.72
C VAL A 172 0.90 18.71 -6.59
N ARG A 173 1.96 18.09 -6.06
CA ARG A 173 1.91 17.23 -4.88
C ARG A 173 2.41 17.98 -3.68
N GLN A 174 1.69 17.87 -2.57
CA GLN A 174 2.02 18.47 -1.29
C GLN A 174 1.90 17.44 -0.17
N VAL A 175 2.89 17.38 0.71
CA VAL A 175 2.83 16.57 1.93
C VAL A 175 2.76 17.50 3.13
N VAL A 176 1.78 17.26 4.00
CA VAL A 176 1.55 18.03 5.22
C VAL A 176 1.44 17.06 6.39
N ARG A 177 2.22 17.27 7.43
CA ARG A 177 2.15 16.51 8.69
C ARG A 177 1.68 17.42 9.80
N GLY A 178 1.01 16.84 10.79
CA GLY A 178 0.60 17.58 11.98
C GLY A 178 -0.23 16.73 12.92
N GLU A 179 -0.81 17.37 13.91
CA GLU A 179 -1.61 16.71 14.93
C GLU A 179 -3.05 17.25 14.92
N ILE A 180 -4.02 16.33 14.95
CA ILE A 180 -5.44 16.59 15.19
C ILE A 180 -5.90 15.64 16.30
N ASP A 181 -6.56 16.15 17.34
CA ASP A 181 -7.10 15.36 18.45
C ASP A 181 -6.08 14.38 19.06
N HIS A 182 -4.83 14.85 19.24
CA HIS A 182 -3.70 14.06 19.74
C HIS A 182 -3.22 12.92 18.80
N LEU A 183 -3.74 12.85 17.57
CA LEU A 183 -3.30 11.91 16.55
C LEU A 183 -2.36 12.60 15.57
N ARG A 184 -1.19 12.03 15.36
CA ARG A 184 -0.26 12.48 14.33
C ARG A 184 -0.69 11.93 12.98
N ILE A 185 -0.97 12.83 12.04
CA ILE A 185 -1.54 12.52 10.72
C ILE A 185 -0.59 13.04 9.64
N VAL A 186 -0.52 12.29 8.55
CA VAL A 186 0.13 12.71 7.30
C VAL A 186 -0.92 12.82 6.22
N TYR A 187 -0.98 13.99 5.61
CA TYR A 187 -1.73 14.27 4.41
C TYR A 187 -0.80 14.24 3.20
N ARG A 188 -1.25 13.57 2.15
CA ARG A 188 -0.62 13.59 0.84
C ARG A 188 -1.67 14.07 -0.15
N ILE A 189 -1.53 15.33 -0.56
CA ILE A 189 -2.53 16.03 -1.35
C ILE A 189 -1.97 16.18 -2.77
N THR A 190 -2.79 15.86 -3.76
CA THR A 190 -2.44 16.10 -5.15
C THR A 190 -3.48 17.02 -5.78
N TYR A 191 -3.02 18.11 -6.31
CA TYR A 191 -3.83 19.16 -6.95
C TYR A 191 -3.75 19.01 -8.45
N PHE A 192 -4.89 19.10 -9.11
CA PHE A 192 -5.05 18.97 -10.55
C PHE A 192 -5.79 20.15 -11.14
N GLU A 193 -5.43 20.52 -12.36
CA GLU A 193 -6.20 21.45 -13.16
C GLU A 193 -6.96 20.67 -14.24
N GLY A 194 -8.27 20.64 -14.14
CA GLY A 194 -9.18 20.10 -15.14
C GLY A 194 -9.60 21.15 -16.16
N GLN A 195 -10.57 20.83 -16.99
CA GLN A 195 -11.08 21.73 -18.01
C GLN A 195 -11.80 22.94 -17.38
N ASN A 196 -12.77 22.69 -16.49
CA ASN A 196 -13.62 23.71 -15.87
C ASN A 196 -13.40 23.81 -14.36
N ASN A 197 -12.66 22.89 -13.77
CA ASN A 197 -12.52 22.78 -12.33
C ASN A 197 -11.07 22.58 -11.92
N PHE A 198 -10.77 22.93 -10.69
CA PHE A 198 -9.64 22.44 -9.94
C PHE A 198 -10.08 21.25 -9.08
N TYR A 199 -9.20 20.27 -8.91
CA TYR A 199 -9.45 19.07 -8.10
C TYR A 199 -8.36 18.91 -7.06
N ARG A 200 -8.73 18.34 -5.91
CA ARG A 200 -7.81 17.93 -4.85
C ARG A 200 -8.05 16.47 -4.52
N VAL A 201 -7.10 15.60 -4.80
CA VAL A 201 -7.09 14.23 -4.28
C VAL A 201 -6.38 14.27 -2.93
N PHE A 202 -7.15 14.16 -1.88
CA PHE A 202 -6.74 14.35 -0.50
C PHE A 202 -6.65 12.99 0.19
N CYS A 203 -5.43 12.45 0.30
CA CYS A 203 -5.16 11.17 0.96
C CYS A 203 -4.56 11.42 2.35
N TRP A 204 -4.93 10.59 3.33
CA TRP A 204 -4.32 10.67 4.65
C TRP A 204 -4.29 9.34 5.39
N SER A 205 -3.38 9.26 6.35
CA SER A 205 -3.24 8.15 7.29
C SER A 205 -2.59 8.64 8.59
N LEU A 206 -2.54 7.77 9.59
CA LEU A 206 -1.69 8.01 10.75
C LEU A 206 -0.21 8.06 10.34
N GLU A 207 0.57 8.97 10.93
CA GLU A 207 2.00 9.14 10.61
C GLU A 207 2.79 7.84 10.81
N SER A 208 2.46 7.06 11.84
CA SER A 208 3.11 5.77 12.13
C SER A 208 2.97 4.73 11.00
N LYS A 209 2.01 4.92 10.10
CA LYS A 209 1.72 4.03 8.97
C LYS A 209 2.09 4.65 7.62
N ALA A 210 2.34 5.95 7.55
CA ALA A 210 2.45 6.72 6.32
C ALA A 210 3.52 6.20 5.34
N ALA A 211 4.64 5.64 5.84
CA ALA A 211 5.70 5.11 5.00
C ALA A 211 5.25 3.89 4.16
N GLY A 212 4.32 3.08 4.70
CA GLY A 212 3.76 1.93 3.98
C GLY A 212 2.74 2.31 2.90
N PHE A 213 2.15 3.50 2.98
CA PHE A 213 1.02 3.92 2.15
C PHE A 213 1.34 4.98 1.10
N ALA A 214 2.57 5.50 1.11
CA ALA A 214 2.97 6.55 0.19
C ALA A 214 2.78 6.14 -1.29
N ASP A 215 3.16 4.91 -1.62
CA ASP A 215 3.05 4.38 -2.99
C ASP A 215 1.59 4.15 -3.40
N ASP A 216 0.72 3.72 -2.47
CA ASP A 216 -0.68 3.49 -2.77
C ASP A 216 -1.43 4.82 -2.96
N PHE A 217 -1.13 5.82 -2.15
CA PHE A 217 -1.64 7.17 -2.36
C PHE A 217 -1.19 7.77 -3.69
N ASP A 218 0.05 7.50 -4.12
CA ASP A 218 0.55 7.93 -5.43
C ASP A 218 -0.15 7.22 -6.58
N LYS A 219 -0.43 5.93 -6.44
CA LYS A 219 -1.21 5.17 -7.44
C LYS A 219 -2.66 5.67 -7.52
N ILE A 220 -3.30 5.93 -6.37
CA ILE A 220 -4.65 6.47 -6.31
C ILE A 220 -4.70 7.83 -6.99
N ALA A 221 -3.83 8.77 -6.60
CA ALA A 221 -3.75 10.08 -7.24
C ALA A 221 -3.37 9.98 -8.72
N GLY A 222 -2.45 9.06 -9.08
CA GLY A 222 -2.03 8.80 -10.45
C GLY A 222 -3.13 8.23 -11.35
N SER A 223 -4.15 7.62 -10.76
CA SER A 223 -5.31 7.07 -11.47
C SER A 223 -6.42 8.09 -11.73
N PHE A 224 -6.33 9.28 -11.12
CA PHE A 224 -7.36 10.31 -11.26
C PHE A 224 -7.64 10.65 -12.72
N ARG A 225 -8.92 10.70 -13.05
CA ARG A 225 -9.42 11.14 -14.36
C ARG A 225 -10.59 12.07 -14.18
N GLU A 226 -10.59 13.15 -14.92
CA GLU A 226 -11.75 14.03 -15.08
C GLU A 226 -12.66 13.39 -16.14
N ASP A 227 -13.89 13.10 -15.77
CA ASP A 227 -14.89 12.62 -16.71
C ASP A 227 -15.32 13.78 -17.63
N LYS A 228 -15.47 13.48 -18.90
CA LYS A 228 -16.04 14.44 -19.84
C LYS A 228 -17.50 14.62 -19.46
N VAL A 229 -17.84 15.77 -18.92
CA VAL A 229 -19.24 16.17 -18.77
C VAL A 229 -19.89 16.09 -20.15
N ILE A 230 -20.68 15.04 -20.38
CA ILE A 230 -21.55 14.99 -21.55
C ILE A 230 -22.61 16.05 -21.27
N SER A 231 -22.39 17.26 -21.78
CA SER A 231 -23.42 18.31 -21.81
C SER A 231 -24.53 17.80 -22.75
N ASN A 232 -25.53 17.13 -22.18
CA ASN A 232 -26.78 16.92 -22.87
C ASN A 232 -27.43 18.32 -23.02
N GLN A 233 -27.24 18.91 -24.19
CA GLN A 233 -28.04 20.05 -24.67
C GLN A 233 -29.42 19.57 -25.08
#